data_24a63e10c4d711c36a2d334d5f0426a2
#
_entry.id   24a63e10c4d711c36a2d334d5f0426a2
#
_cell.length_a   1.000
_cell.length_b   1.000
_cell.length_c   1.000
_cell.angle_alpha   90.00
_cell.angle_beta   90.00
_cell.angle_gamma   90.00
#
_symmetry.space_group_name_H-M   'P 1'
#
loop_
_entity.id
_entity.type
_entity.pdbx_description
1 polymer ?
#
loop_
_entity_poly.entity_id
_entity_poly.type
_entity_poly.pdbx_seq_one_letter_code
_entity_poly.pdbx_strand_id
1 'polypeptide(L)'
;MGEGIGNTASGFAAHAEGLNTTASGAAAHSEGFSTVASGNSSHAEGSTAVASASASHAEGYLTQATNDTAHAEGTSTTASGVASHAEGYMTHAMGESTHTEGSMTLAAGAEAHAEGNATQAWGDYSHTEGLRTSTQAGAASAHAEGEGNSAAGRASHAEGGGADQQGNPAPNFASGAGSHAEGVGTTSLGFASHAEGGTSDVTAAAGPVAQGDFSHAEGQSTSASGTAAHAEGFRTIASGNLGSHAEGQNTTASGTATHAEGFQTTASGPSAHAEGANSVASGAFSHAEGVSTLASGAYAHAEGADTTADGQASHAEGFMTHAFGANSHAEGENTTVLPGHTGSHIMGQNGSTRFAYSWHLANGLAVGPSLNSAVIEGVTGNLYLDGTVISPAAADYAEMFETSDGQALEPGYFVTFDGGSEKIRKAGAKDSYILGVVSGRPAVLADSSDLRWHKLFVTDEWDRIQYQEVEVPEVRDTEGNVVRAGSSKTEPVLNPEWNDAEDYIPRLQRDEWVAVGVVGKLLVRDDGTCQPGGYCMPNDEGIATSAVSGYRVMSRTRDDQVRIFVR
;
A
#
# COMPACT_ATOMS: atom_id res chain seq x y z
N MET A 1 -18.18 -17.11 -80.77
CA MET A 1 -17.36 -17.06 -81.98
C MET A 1 -15.93 -17.44 -81.56
N GLY A 2 -15.21 -18.31 -82.23
CA GLY A 2 -13.83 -18.66 -81.90
C GLY A 2 -12.85 -18.01 -82.92
N GLU A 3 -11.93 -17.17 -82.47
CA GLU A 3 -10.95 -16.48 -83.31
C GLU A 3 -9.52 -16.86 -82.89
N GLY A 4 -8.75 -17.53 -83.79
CA GLY A 4 -7.42 -18.03 -83.50
C GLY A 4 -7.26 -19.54 -83.67
N ILE A 5 -6.26 -20.20 -82.98
CA ILE A 5 -5.92 -21.61 -83.16
C ILE A 5 -6.37 -22.41 -81.91
N GLY A 6 -7.17 -23.49 -82.15
CA GLY A 6 -7.56 -24.43 -81.10
C GLY A 6 -8.63 -23.89 -80.12
N ASN A 7 -9.33 -22.79 -80.46
CA ASN A 7 -10.31 -22.16 -79.63
C ASN A 7 -11.67 -22.84 -79.68
N THR A 8 -12.37 -22.92 -78.56
CA THR A 8 -13.70 -23.51 -78.43
C THR A 8 -14.68 -22.50 -77.79
N ALA A 9 -15.70 -22.02 -78.57
CA ALA A 9 -16.80 -21.23 -78.05
C ALA A 9 -18.11 -22.05 -78.13
N SER A 10 -18.45 -22.78 -77.06
CA SER A 10 -19.62 -23.69 -77.03
C SER A 10 -20.84 -23.15 -76.30
N GLY A 11 -20.67 -22.10 -75.51
CA GLY A 11 -21.76 -21.47 -74.79
C GLY A 11 -22.66 -20.60 -75.69
N PHE A 12 -23.92 -20.37 -75.29
CA PHE A 12 -24.80 -19.42 -76.00
C PHE A 12 -24.22 -18.01 -75.93
N ALA A 13 -24.04 -17.35 -77.08
CA ALA A 13 -23.40 -16.03 -77.20
C ALA A 13 -21.94 -15.97 -76.60
N ALA A 14 -21.25 -17.11 -76.50
CA ALA A 14 -19.86 -17.14 -76.00
C ALA A 14 -18.87 -16.67 -77.08
N HIS A 15 -17.72 -16.08 -76.61
CA HIS A 15 -16.62 -15.63 -77.45
C HIS A 15 -15.30 -16.24 -76.94
N ALA A 16 -14.47 -16.78 -77.84
CA ALA A 16 -13.14 -17.32 -77.55
C ALA A 16 -12.14 -16.83 -78.57
N GLU A 17 -11.07 -16.14 -78.14
CA GLU A 17 -10.00 -15.66 -79.01
C GLU A 17 -8.59 -15.96 -78.49
N GLY A 18 -7.62 -16.12 -79.39
CA GLY A 18 -6.26 -16.42 -79.05
C GLY A 18 -5.83 -17.85 -79.38
N LEU A 19 -5.07 -18.55 -78.46
CA LEU A 19 -4.56 -19.90 -78.69
C LEU A 19 -5.02 -20.88 -77.62
N ASN A 20 -5.75 -21.95 -78.01
CA ASN A 20 -6.29 -22.98 -77.14
C ASN A 20 -7.26 -22.48 -76.07
N THR A 21 -8.00 -21.41 -76.30
CA THR A 21 -8.98 -20.83 -75.38
C THR A 21 -10.33 -21.55 -75.42
N THR A 22 -11.01 -21.60 -74.29
CA THR A 22 -12.32 -22.23 -74.17
C THR A 22 -13.35 -21.33 -73.49
N ALA A 23 -14.44 -20.97 -74.20
CA ALA A 23 -15.59 -20.27 -73.63
C ALA A 23 -16.83 -21.17 -73.69
N SER A 24 -17.17 -21.83 -72.61
CA SER A 24 -18.24 -22.82 -72.54
C SER A 24 -19.49 -22.34 -71.79
N GLY A 25 -19.44 -21.28 -70.98
CA GLY A 25 -20.57 -20.66 -70.34
C GLY A 25 -21.43 -19.79 -71.29
N ALA A 26 -22.71 -19.58 -70.99
CA ALA A 26 -23.53 -18.65 -71.73
C ALA A 26 -23.00 -17.21 -71.58
N ALA A 27 -22.85 -16.48 -72.67
CA ALA A 27 -22.23 -15.13 -72.69
C ALA A 27 -20.82 -15.06 -72.10
N ALA A 28 -20.07 -16.18 -72.02
CA ALA A 28 -18.70 -16.24 -71.55
C ALA A 28 -17.70 -15.67 -72.58
N HIS A 29 -16.64 -15.01 -72.07
CA HIS A 29 -15.54 -14.53 -72.90
C HIS A 29 -14.19 -15.13 -72.43
N SER A 30 -13.40 -15.67 -73.36
CA SER A 30 -12.07 -16.26 -73.06
C SER A 30 -11.07 -15.78 -74.08
N GLU A 31 -10.00 -15.09 -73.65
CA GLU A 31 -8.95 -14.59 -74.54
C GLU A 31 -7.53 -14.87 -74.05
N GLY A 32 -6.56 -14.98 -74.97
CA GLY A 32 -5.17 -15.18 -74.64
C GLY A 32 -4.65 -16.59 -74.95
N PHE A 33 -3.90 -17.21 -73.98
CA PHE A 33 -3.27 -18.56 -74.15
C PHE A 33 -3.83 -19.58 -73.13
N SER A 34 -4.47 -20.63 -73.59
CA SER A 34 -5.01 -21.71 -72.77
C SER A 34 -5.94 -21.26 -71.65
N THR A 35 -6.70 -20.19 -71.86
CA THR A 35 -7.68 -19.65 -70.90
C THR A 35 -9.02 -20.41 -71.01
N VAL A 36 -9.73 -20.48 -69.86
CA VAL A 36 -11.00 -21.18 -69.74
C VAL A 36 -12.07 -20.30 -69.06
N ALA A 37 -13.12 -19.91 -69.78
CA ALA A 37 -14.30 -19.26 -69.23
C ALA A 37 -15.51 -20.20 -69.30
N SER A 38 -15.78 -20.92 -68.19
CA SER A 38 -16.85 -21.93 -68.15
C SER A 38 -18.11 -21.53 -67.41
N GLY A 39 -18.07 -20.47 -66.60
CA GLY A 39 -19.21 -19.89 -65.94
C GLY A 39 -20.10 -19.05 -66.87
N ASN A 40 -21.40 -18.89 -66.53
CA ASN A 40 -22.26 -17.96 -67.28
C ASN A 40 -21.76 -16.51 -67.07
N SER A 41 -21.66 -15.73 -68.18
CA SER A 41 -21.12 -14.35 -68.15
C SER A 41 -19.73 -14.22 -67.53
N SER A 42 -18.94 -15.34 -67.50
CA SER A 42 -17.57 -15.33 -66.99
C SER A 42 -16.60 -14.76 -68.00
N HIS A 43 -15.48 -14.19 -67.53
CA HIS A 43 -14.41 -13.66 -68.35
C HIS A 43 -13.06 -14.25 -67.90
N ALA A 44 -12.29 -14.77 -68.86
CA ALA A 44 -10.94 -15.27 -68.59
C ALA A 44 -9.96 -14.73 -69.63
N GLU A 45 -8.92 -13.97 -69.20
CA GLU A 45 -7.92 -13.38 -70.06
C GLU A 45 -6.49 -13.61 -69.60
N GLY A 46 -5.51 -13.57 -70.53
CA GLY A 46 -4.12 -13.77 -70.19
C GLY A 46 -3.57 -15.16 -70.56
N SER A 47 -2.91 -15.86 -69.59
CA SER A 47 -2.31 -17.19 -69.83
C SER A 47 -2.71 -18.18 -68.74
N THR A 48 -3.42 -19.22 -69.14
CA THR A 48 -3.89 -20.30 -68.26
C THR A 48 -4.83 -19.79 -67.16
N ALA A 49 -5.55 -18.69 -67.41
CA ALA A 49 -6.56 -18.15 -66.52
C ALA A 49 -7.84 -18.98 -66.59
N VAL A 50 -8.51 -19.19 -65.46
CA VAL A 50 -9.74 -19.98 -65.34
C VAL A 50 -10.83 -19.20 -64.63
N ALA A 51 -11.93 -18.92 -65.30
CA ALA A 51 -13.15 -18.33 -64.73
C ALA A 51 -14.29 -19.34 -64.83
N SER A 52 -14.54 -20.10 -63.74
CA SER A 52 -15.40 -21.28 -63.79
C SER A 52 -16.82 -21.08 -63.23
N ALA A 53 -17.10 -20.01 -62.53
CA ALA A 53 -18.44 -19.70 -61.94
C ALA A 53 -19.15 -18.54 -62.64
N SER A 54 -20.41 -18.30 -62.27
CA SER A 54 -21.22 -17.23 -62.88
C SER A 54 -20.65 -15.85 -62.60
N ALA A 55 -20.52 -15.01 -63.64
CA ALA A 55 -19.99 -13.66 -63.57
C ALA A 55 -18.59 -13.58 -62.94
N SER A 56 -17.82 -14.69 -62.89
CA SER A 56 -16.43 -14.69 -62.41
C SER A 56 -15.52 -14.08 -63.43
N HIS A 57 -14.40 -13.46 -62.96
CA HIS A 57 -13.38 -12.84 -63.80
C HIS A 57 -11.98 -13.32 -63.39
N ALA A 58 -11.18 -13.80 -64.33
CA ALA A 58 -9.81 -14.25 -64.08
C ALA A 58 -8.89 -13.62 -65.14
N GLU A 59 -7.91 -12.80 -64.70
CA GLU A 59 -6.95 -12.17 -65.59
C GLU A 59 -5.50 -12.37 -65.16
N GLY A 60 -4.59 -12.56 -66.10
CA GLY A 60 -3.18 -12.71 -65.79
C GLY A 60 -2.60 -14.11 -66.05
N TYR A 61 -1.66 -14.61 -65.21
CA TYR A 61 -0.97 -15.88 -65.36
C TYR A 61 -1.34 -16.88 -64.29
N LEU A 62 -1.93 -18.05 -64.65
CA LEU A 62 -2.37 -19.09 -63.73
C LEU A 62 -3.42 -18.63 -62.69
N THR A 63 -4.24 -17.67 -63.04
CA THR A 63 -5.30 -17.13 -62.15
C THR A 63 -6.54 -18.01 -62.17
N GLN A 64 -7.24 -18.10 -61.04
CA GLN A 64 -8.45 -18.93 -60.90
C GLN A 64 -9.55 -18.17 -60.15
N ALA A 65 -10.68 -17.91 -60.84
CA ALA A 65 -11.90 -17.38 -60.24
C ALA A 65 -12.98 -18.50 -60.29
N THR A 66 -13.20 -19.18 -59.14
CA THR A 66 -13.89 -20.45 -59.12
C THR A 66 -15.28 -20.40 -58.47
N ASN A 67 -15.71 -19.24 -58.00
CA ASN A 67 -17.05 -19.05 -57.42
C ASN A 67 -17.76 -17.85 -58.03
N ASP A 68 -19.05 -17.71 -57.74
CA ASP A 68 -19.90 -16.67 -58.34
C ASP A 68 -19.37 -15.27 -57.99
N THR A 69 -19.32 -14.41 -59.03
CA THR A 69 -18.81 -13.01 -58.95
C THR A 69 -17.37 -12.86 -58.41
N ALA A 70 -16.63 -13.95 -58.30
CA ALA A 70 -15.24 -13.93 -57.85
C ALA A 70 -14.32 -13.26 -58.94
N HIS A 71 -13.30 -12.55 -58.47
CA HIS A 71 -12.30 -11.91 -59.33
C HIS A 71 -10.89 -12.31 -58.92
N ALA A 72 -10.09 -12.79 -59.85
CA ALA A 72 -8.71 -13.18 -59.65
C ALA A 72 -7.79 -12.53 -60.69
N GLU A 73 -6.86 -11.66 -60.28
CA GLU A 73 -5.89 -10.99 -61.17
C GLU A 73 -4.45 -11.17 -60.70
N GLY A 74 -3.50 -11.08 -61.66
CA GLY A 74 -2.08 -11.17 -61.35
C GLY A 74 -1.43 -12.52 -61.71
N THR A 75 -0.66 -13.13 -60.77
CA THR A 75 0.06 -14.38 -61.03
C THR A 75 -0.23 -15.46 -59.95
N SER A 76 -0.75 -16.59 -60.38
CA SER A 76 -1.06 -17.73 -59.51
C SER A 76 -2.06 -17.36 -58.36
N THR A 77 -2.96 -16.46 -58.62
CA THR A 77 -3.99 -16.03 -57.65
C THR A 77 -5.22 -16.92 -57.73
N THR A 78 -5.92 -17.07 -56.61
CA THR A 78 -7.14 -17.89 -56.57
C THR A 78 -8.23 -17.18 -55.76
N ALA A 79 -9.35 -16.87 -56.41
CA ALA A 79 -10.55 -16.34 -55.79
C ALA A 79 -11.61 -17.47 -55.78
N SER A 80 -11.79 -18.10 -54.62
CA SER A 80 -12.67 -19.25 -54.45
C SER A 80 -13.89 -19.02 -53.57
N GLY A 81 -13.99 -17.88 -52.90
CA GLY A 81 -15.19 -17.41 -52.20
C GLY A 81 -16.17 -16.72 -53.14
N VAL A 82 -17.47 -16.71 -52.79
CA VAL A 82 -18.48 -15.89 -53.49
C VAL A 82 -18.09 -14.42 -53.32
N ALA A 83 -18.14 -13.67 -54.45
CA ALA A 83 -17.78 -12.25 -54.47
C ALA A 83 -16.36 -11.94 -53.91
N SER A 84 -15.45 -12.92 -53.88
CA SER A 84 -14.08 -12.70 -53.40
C SER A 84 -13.19 -12.09 -54.49
N HIS A 85 -12.16 -11.34 -54.05
CA HIS A 85 -11.17 -10.72 -54.92
C HIS A 85 -9.75 -11.10 -54.50
N ALA A 86 -8.94 -11.63 -55.43
CA ALA A 86 -7.58 -12.03 -55.20
C ALA A 86 -6.67 -11.37 -56.24
N GLU A 87 -5.75 -10.49 -55.83
CA GLU A 87 -4.78 -9.79 -56.70
C GLU A 87 -3.33 -9.97 -56.22
N GLY A 88 -2.39 -9.87 -57.15
CA GLY A 88 -0.97 -9.95 -56.84
C GLY A 88 -0.26 -11.25 -57.19
N TYR A 89 0.54 -11.84 -56.26
CA TYR A 89 1.32 -13.05 -56.50
C TYR A 89 1.00 -14.14 -55.46
N MET A 90 0.48 -15.30 -55.93
CA MET A 90 0.15 -16.44 -55.08
C MET A 90 -0.82 -16.13 -53.95
N THR A 91 -1.80 -15.27 -54.19
CA THR A 91 -2.84 -14.87 -53.22
C THR A 91 -4.05 -15.78 -53.29
N HIS A 92 -4.70 -16.01 -52.16
CA HIS A 92 -5.87 -16.90 -52.01
C HIS A 92 -7.01 -16.25 -51.25
N ALA A 93 -8.07 -15.84 -51.94
CA ALA A 93 -9.32 -15.32 -51.35
C ALA A 93 -10.35 -16.45 -51.28
N MET A 94 -10.53 -17.06 -50.09
CA MET A 94 -11.29 -18.29 -49.89
C MET A 94 -12.69 -18.05 -49.29
N GLY A 95 -12.81 -17.10 -48.37
CA GLY A 95 -14.07 -16.75 -47.74
C GLY A 95 -15.01 -15.95 -48.65
N GLU A 96 -16.29 -15.85 -48.28
CA GLU A 96 -17.26 -14.98 -48.94
C GLU A 96 -16.85 -13.51 -48.81
N SER A 97 -16.89 -12.74 -49.89
CA SER A 97 -16.59 -11.31 -49.94
C SER A 97 -15.19 -10.95 -49.40
N THR A 98 -14.24 -11.88 -49.46
CA THR A 98 -12.85 -11.64 -49.05
C THR A 98 -12.06 -10.88 -50.08
N HIS A 99 -11.03 -10.14 -49.59
CA HIS A 99 -10.05 -9.50 -50.43
C HIS A 99 -8.63 -9.91 -50.02
N THR A 100 -7.79 -10.26 -51.02
CA THR A 100 -6.36 -10.53 -50.82
C THR A 100 -5.52 -9.79 -51.84
N GLU A 101 -4.49 -9.08 -51.37
CA GLU A 101 -3.53 -8.39 -52.23
C GLU A 101 -2.07 -8.62 -51.78
N GLY A 102 -1.12 -8.37 -52.68
CA GLY A 102 0.30 -8.50 -52.36
C GLY A 102 0.91 -9.83 -52.75
N SER A 103 1.62 -10.54 -51.82
CA SER A 103 2.33 -11.78 -52.13
C SER A 103 2.11 -12.85 -51.08
N MET A 104 1.62 -14.04 -51.52
CA MET A 104 1.38 -15.21 -50.65
C MET A 104 0.38 -14.92 -49.51
N THR A 105 -0.60 -14.07 -49.75
CA THR A 105 -1.63 -13.72 -48.77
C THR A 105 -2.80 -14.65 -48.84
N LEU A 106 -3.49 -14.86 -47.70
CA LEU A 106 -4.63 -15.75 -47.58
C LEU A 106 -5.76 -15.07 -46.76
N ALA A 107 -6.94 -14.96 -47.33
CA ALA A 107 -8.13 -14.55 -46.59
C ALA A 107 -9.17 -15.70 -46.63
N ALA A 108 -9.41 -16.34 -45.48
CA ALA A 108 -10.28 -17.51 -45.36
C ALA A 108 -11.56 -17.23 -44.58
N GLY A 109 -11.59 -16.29 -43.66
CA GLY A 109 -12.80 -15.84 -42.97
C GLY A 109 -13.73 -15.06 -43.90
N ALA A 110 -15.05 -15.08 -43.66
CA ALA A 110 -16.00 -14.26 -44.41
C ALA A 110 -15.68 -12.76 -44.24
N GLU A 111 -15.75 -11.97 -45.31
CA GLU A 111 -15.47 -10.52 -45.31
C GLU A 111 -14.09 -10.16 -44.75
N ALA A 112 -13.13 -11.11 -44.77
CA ALA A 112 -11.77 -10.88 -44.30
C ALA A 112 -10.89 -10.21 -45.38
N HIS A 113 -9.89 -9.43 -44.96
CA HIS A 113 -8.91 -8.78 -45.81
C HIS A 113 -7.49 -9.18 -45.42
N ALA A 114 -6.67 -9.56 -46.39
CA ALA A 114 -5.26 -9.89 -46.18
C ALA A 114 -4.38 -9.20 -47.20
N GLU A 115 -3.47 -8.29 -46.77
CA GLU A 115 -2.54 -7.56 -47.62
C GLU A 115 -1.09 -7.67 -47.16
N GLY A 116 -0.13 -7.43 -48.08
CA GLY A 116 1.29 -7.47 -47.77
C GLY A 116 1.99 -8.75 -48.21
N ASN A 117 2.78 -9.39 -47.30
CA ASN A 117 3.55 -10.57 -47.65
C ASN A 117 3.37 -11.73 -46.64
N ALA A 118 2.88 -12.85 -47.12
CA ALA A 118 2.62 -14.05 -46.32
C ALA A 118 1.66 -13.86 -45.13
N THR A 119 0.71 -12.96 -45.26
CA THR A 119 -0.31 -12.66 -44.26
C THR A 119 -1.51 -13.61 -44.36
N GLN A 120 -2.19 -13.89 -43.25
CA GLN A 120 -3.25 -14.89 -43.17
C GLN A 120 -4.44 -14.40 -42.34
N ALA A 121 -5.55 -14.03 -42.95
CA ALA A 121 -6.80 -13.61 -42.32
C ALA A 121 -7.79 -14.79 -42.22
N TRP A 122 -7.82 -15.50 -41.08
CA TRP A 122 -8.68 -16.68 -40.88
C TRP A 122 -10.02 -16.35 -40.19
N GLY A 123 -10.09 -15.29 -39.41
CA GLY A 123 -11.31 -14.88 -38.73
C GLY A 123 -12.26 -14.13 -39.64
N ASP A 124 -13.58 -14.26 -39.41
CA ASP A 124 -14.56 -13.43 -40.12
C ASP A 124 -14.36 -11.94 -39.80
N TYR A 125 -14.52 -11.10 -40.81
CA TYR A 125 -14.31 -9.64 -40.66
C TYR A 125 -12.90 -9.24 -40.18
N SER A 126 -11.93 -10.16 -40.24
CA SER A 126 -10.57 -9.89 -39.78
C SER A 126 -9.70 -9.21 -40.84
N HIS A 127 -8.68 -8.48 -40.39
CA HIS A 127 -7.73 -7.80 -41.25
C HIS A 127 -6.29 -8.20 -40.88
N THR A 128 -5.46 -8.47 -41.89
CA THR A 128 -4.03 -8.71 -41.71
C THR A 128 -3.22 -7.92 -42.73
N GLU A 129 -2.19 -7.18 -42.26
CA GLU A 129 -1.30 -6.43 -43.11
C GLU A 129 0.17 -6.55 -42.70
N GLY A 130 1.10 -6.28 -43.62
CA GLY A 130 2.53 -6.31 -43.35
C GLY A 130 3.22 -7.61 -43.74
N LEU A 131 4.05 -8.19 -42.85
CA LEU A 131 4.85 -9.36 -43.10
C LEU A 131 4.56 -10.51 -42.13
N ARG A 132 4.05 -11.65 -42.63
CA ARG A 132 3.78 -12.87 -41.84
C ARG A 132 2.82 -12.65 -40.64
N THR A 133 1.92 -11.70 -40.73
CA THR A 133 0.89 -11.48 -39.74
C THR A 133 -0.26 -12.47 -39.90
N SER A 134 -0.93 -12.77 -38.81
CA SER A 134 -2.06 -13.73 -38.84
C SER A 134 -3.17 -13.43 -37.86
N THR A 135 -4.42 -13.63 -38.29
CA THR A 135 -5.53 -13.84 -37.37
C THR A 135 -5.88 -15.34 -37.33
N GLN A 136 -6.57 -15.80 -36.26
CA GLN A 136 -6.94 -17.21 -36.15
C GLN A 136 -8.42 -17.46 -36.51
N ALA A 137 -8.74 -18.70 -36.89
CA ALA A 137 -10.12 -19.09 -37.08
C ALA A 137 -10.91 -18.89 -35.77
N GLY A 138 -12.01 -18.15 -35.82
CA GLY A 138 -12.76 -17.75 -34.63
C GLY A 138 -12.39 -16.40 -34.05
N ALA A 139 -11.29 -15.81 -34.47
CA ALA A 139 -10.90 -14.44 -34.11
C ALA A 139 -11.65 -13.41 -34.99
N ALA A 140 -12.96 -13.39 -34.88
CA ALA A 140 -13.76 -12.45 -35.65
C ALA A 140 -13.43 -11.00 -35.30
N SER A 141 -13.37 -10.16 -36.35
CA SER A 141 -13.00 -8.72 -36.24
C SER A 141 -11.61 -8.47 -35.63
N ALA A 142 -10.72 -9.45 -35.66
CA ALA A 142 -9.34 -9.29 -35.20
C ALA A 142 -8.48 -8.57 -36.25
N HIS A 143 -7.48 -7.82 -35.78
CA HIS A 143 -6.53 -7.12 -36.63
C HIS A 143 -5.09 -7.47 -36.24
N ALA A 144 -4.26 -7.81 -37.23
CA ALA A 144 -2.84 -8.08 -37.03
C ALA A 144 -2.01 -7.35 -38.09
N GLU A 145 -1.13 -6.42 -37.64
CA GLU A 145 -0.29 -5.61 -38.52
C GLU A 145 1.19 -5.64 -38.12
N GLY A 146 2.09 -5.25 -39.02
CA GLY A 146 3.53 -5.21 -38.78
C GLY A 146 4.27 -6.48 -39.20
N GLU A 147 5.11 -7.10 -38.33
CA GLU A 147 5.88 -8.28 -38.66
C GLU A 147 5.71 -9.43 -37.69
N GLY A 148 5.18 -10.57 -38.17
CA GLY A 148 5.08 -11.81 -37.42
C GLY A 148 3.97 -11.89 -36.41
N ASN A 149 3.18 -10.87 -36.27
CA ASN A 149 2.17 -10.72 -35.20
C ASN A 149 0.96 -11.64 -35.39
N SER A 150 0.35 -12.01 -34.28
CA SER A 150 -0.84 -12.86 -34.27
C SER A 150 -1.95 -12.31 -33.38
N ALA A 151 -3.11 -12.03 -33.97
CA ALA A 151 -4.34 -11.65 -33.28
C ALA A 151 -5.29 -12.87 -33.26
N ALA A 152 -5.38 -13.55 -32.12
CA ALA A 152 -6.09 -14.83 -31.98
C ALA A 152 -7.41 -14.71 -31.22
N GLY A 153 -7.65 -13.63 -30.50
CA GLY A 153 -8.88 -13.33 -29.81
C GLY A 153 -9.91 -12.62 -30.69
N ARG A 154 -11.20 -12.76 -30.39
CA ARG A 154 -12.23 -11.96 -31.04
C ARG A 154 -12.00 -10.47 -30.79
N ALA A 155 -12.02 -9.65 -31.84
CA ALA A 155 -11.76 -8.21 -31.78
C ALA A 155 -10.42 -7.86 -31.10
N SER A 156 -9.45 -8.77 -31.13
CA SER A 156 -8.09 -8.51 -30.64
C SER A 156 -7.26 -7.77 -31.68
N HIS A 157 -6.25 -7.01 -31.21
CA HIS A 157 -5.34 -6.27 -32.05
C HIS A 157 -3.88 -6.61 -31.67
N ALA A 158 -3.05 -6.89 -32.67
CA ALA A 158 -1.61 -7.14 -32.49
C ALA A 158 -0.81 -6.33 -33.52
N GLU A 159 0.00 -5.37 -33.07
CA GLU A 159 0.74 -4.44 -33.93
C GLU A 159 2.24 -4.31 -33.56
N GLY A 160 3.06 -3.83 -34.50
CA GLY A 160 4.51 -3.74 -34.32
C GLY A 160 5.24 -5.04 -34.62
N GLY A 161 5.85 -5.69 -33.61
CA GLY A 161 6.60 -6.93 -33.79
C GLY A 161 7.95 -6.73 -34.46
N GLY A 162 8.39 -7.73 -35.28
CA GLY A 162 9.66 -7.70 -35.95
C GLY A 162 10.76 -8.43 -35.20
N ALA A 163 11.85 -7.74 -34.85
CA ALA A 163 12.98 -8.33 -34.16
C ALA A 163 13.41 -7.52 -32.93
N ASP A 164 13.97 -8.21 -31.93
CA ASP A 164 14.63 -7.58 -30.80
C ASP A 164 15.97 -6.91 -31.20
N GLN A 165 16.68 -6.31 -30.24
CA GLN A 165 17.97 -5.62 -30.52
C GLN A 165 19.07 -6.59 -30.94
N GLN A 166 18.94 -7.88 -30.70
CA GLN A 166 19.86 -8.94 -31.12
C GLN A 166 19.50 -9.55 -32.48
N GLY A 167 18.37 -9.14 -33.07
CA GLY A 167 17.87 -9.64 -34.35
C GLY A 167 17.06 -10.94 -34.22
N ASN A 168 16.64 -11.35 -33.01
CA ASN A 168 15.77 -12.51 -32.87
C ASN A 168 14.32 -12.11 -33.18
N PRO A 169 13.51 -12.98 -33.83
CA PRO A 169 12.11 -12.69 -34.05
C PRO A 169 11.36 -12.42 -32.74
N ALA A 170 10.64 -11.31 -32.69
CA ALA A 170 9.95 -10.84 -31.52
C ALA A 170 8.50 -10.43 -31.86
N PRO A 171 7.65 -11.39 -32.31
CA PRO A 171 6.28 -11.11 -32.66
C PRO A 171 5.43 -10.80 -31.44
N ASN A 172 4.35 -10.06 -31.65
CA ASN A 172 3.34 -9.77 -30.64
C ASN A 172 2.15 -10.74 -30.75
N PHE A 173 1.57 -11.07 -29.61
CA PHE A 173 0.49 -12.03 -29.53
C PHE A 173 -0.69 -11.51 -28.71
N ALA A 174 -1.86 -11.31 -29.34
CA ALA A 174 -3.10 -10.88 -28.72
C ALA A 174 -4.14 -12.00 -28.80
N SER A 175 -4.40 -12.74 -27.70
CA SER A 175 -5.32 -13.89 -27.71
C SER A 175 -6.56 -13.72 -26.87
N GLY A 176 -6.60 -12.78 -25.92
CA GLY A 176 -7.82 -12.41 -25.21
C GLY A 176 -8.84 -11.74 -26.12
N ALA A 177 -10.13 -11.96 -25.91
CA ALA A 177 -11.13 -11.20 -26.65
C ALA A 177 -11.03 -9.70 -26.28
N GLY A 178 -10.97 -8.84 -27.30
CA GLY A 178 -10.75 -7.40 -27.12
C GLY A 178 -9.37 -7.03 -26.56
N SER A 179 -8.39 -7.96 -26.58
CA SER A 179 -7.04 -7.68 -26.11
C SER A 179 -6.21 -6.92 -27.15
N HIS A 180 -5.21 -6.18 -26.66
CA HIS A 180 -4.27 -5.43 -27.50
C HIS A 180 -2.82 -5.75 -27.11
N ALA A 181 -1.98 -6.04 -28.09
CA ALA A 181 -0.54 -6.30 -27.91
C ALA A 181 0.25 -5.46 -28.91
N GLU A 182 1.05 -4.49 -28.42
CA GLU A 182 1.86 -3.59 -29.25
C GLU A 182 3.32 -3.53 -28.80
N GLY A 183 4.21 -3.27 -29.77
CA GLY A 183 5.64 -3.12 -29.49
C GLY A 183 6.47 -4.30 -29.94
N VAL A 184 7.33 -4.89 -29.05
CA VAL A 184 8.30 -5.95 -29.43
C VAL A 184 8.22 -7.13 -28.47
N GLY A 185 7.68 -8.26 -28.94
CA GLY A 185 7.57 -9.50 -28.16
C GLY A 185 6.55 -9.44 -27.02
N THR A 186 5.53 -8.63 -27.18
CA THR A 186 4.46 -8.44 -26.17
C THR A 186 3.40 -9.52 -26.25
N THR A 187 2.74 -9.80 -25.15
CA THR A 187 1.72 -10.84 -25.09
C THR A 187 0.52 -10.39 -24.25
N SER A 188 -0.68 -10.39 -24.85
CA SER A 188 -1.94 -9.99 -24.21
C SER A 188 -2.92 -11.14 -24.26
N LEU A 189 -3.18 -11.78 -23.11
CA LEU A 189 -3.93 -13.04 -23.00
C LEU A 189 -5.32 -12.89 -22.35
N GLY A 190 -5.46 -11.97 -21.43
CA GLY A 190 -6.70 -11.73 -20.70
C GLY A 190 -7.79 -11.08 -21.54
N PHE A 191 -9.04 -11.19 -21.13
CA PHE A 191 -10.15 -10.43 -21.74
C PHE A 191 -9.90 -8.93 -21.56
N ALA A 192 -9.99 -8.18 -22.67
CA ALA A 192 -9.76 -6.72 -22.69
C ALA A 192 -8.45 -6.30 -22.01
N SER A 193 -7.42 -7.13 -22.07
CA SER A 193 -6.08 -6.83 -21.56
C SER A 193 -5.24 -6.05 -22.56
N HIS A 194 -4.22 -5.34 -22.09
CA HIS A 194 -3.30 -4.58 -22.93
C HIS A 194 -1.85 -4.85 -22.53
N ALA A 195 -0.99 -5.13 -23.51
CA ALA A 195 0.45 -5.30 -23.32
C ALA A 195 1.23 -4.42 -24.30
N GLU A 196 2.06 -3.49 -23.79
CA GLU A 196 2.83 -2.54 -24.62
C GLU A 196 4.29 -2.43 -24.19
N GLY A 197 5.15 -1.98 -25.12
CA GLY A 197 6.58 -1.84 -24.88
C GLY A 197 7.38 -2.98 -25.47
N GLY A 198 8.19 -3.70 -24.68
CA GLY A 198 8.94 -4.81 -25.26
C GLY A 198 10.08 -5.33 -24.40
N THR A 199 10.96 -6.09 -25.06
CA THR A 199 12.22 -6.55 -24.49
C THR A 199 13.37 -6.32 -25.44
N SER A 200 14.56 -6.10 -24.91
CA SER A 200 15.77 -5.95 -25.71
C SER A 200 16.32 -7.30 -26.22
N ASP A 201 15.93 -8.39 -25.54
CA ASP A 201 16.38 -9.76 -25.89
C ASP A 201 15.29 -10.76 -25.44
N VAL A 202 14.49 -11.23 -26.41
CA VAL A 202 13.41 -12.21 -26.17
C VAL A 202 13.92 -13.57 -25.72
N THR A 203 15.21 -13.89 -25.93
CA THR A 203 15.80 -15.15 -25.48
C THR A 203 16.26 -15.09 -24.02
N ALA A 204 16.54 -13.90 -23.51
CA ALA A 204 16.95 -13.66 -22.13
C ALA A 204 15.74 -13.35 -21.21
N ALA A 205 14.75 -12.62 -21.72
CA ALA A 205 13.54 -12.27 -20.97
C ALA A 205 12.36 -12.06 -21.92
N ALA A 206 11.19 -12.52 -21.55
CA ALA A 206 9.96 -12.21 -22.27
C ALA A 206 9.68 -10.69 -22.28
N GLY A 207 8.95 -10.23 -23.30
CA GLY A 207 8.37 -8.89 -23.30
C GLY A 207 7.26 -8.73 -22.25
N PRO A 208 6.57 -7.61 -22.25
CA PRO A 208 5.39 -7.39 -21.40
C PRO A 208 4.31 -8.46 -21.61
N VAL A 209 3.73 -8.95 -20.50
CA VAL A 209 2.69 -9.98 -20.50
C VAL A 209 1.49 -9.51 -19.68
N ALA A 210 0.36 -9.24 -20.35
CA ALA A 210 -0.93 -8.95 -19.73
C ALA A 210 -1.82 -10.22 -19.74
N GLN A 211 -1.81 -10.97 -18.65
CA GLN A 211 -2.49 -12.26 -18.56
C GLN A 211 -3.86 -12.19 -17.89
N GLY A 212 -4.04 -11.33 -16.92
CA GLY A 212 -5.30 -11.15 -16.23
C GLY A 212 -6.36 -10.45 -17.09
N ASP A 213 -7.63 -10.71 -16.84
CA ASP A 213 -8.71 -9.94 -17.47
C ASP A 213 -8.59 -8.45 -17.06
N PHE A 214 -8.78 -7.54 -18.01
CA PHE A 214 -8.64 -6.09 -17.83
C PHE A 214 -7.26 -5.65 -17.32
N SER A 215 -6.23 -6.51 -17.44
CA SER A 215 -4.88 -6.18 -16.99
C SER A 215 -4.12 -5.33 -18.00
N HIS A 216 -3.15 -4.57 -17.51
CA HIS A 216 -2.25 -3.76 -18.33
C HIS A 216 -0.79 -4.04 -17.94
N ALA A 217 0.07 -4.33 -18.93
CA ALA A 217 1.50 -4.54 -18.76
C ALA A 217 2.28 -3.65 -19.71
N GLU A 218 3.03 -2.67 -19.20
CA GLU A 218 3.80 -1.74 -20.03
C GLU A 218 5.27 -1.66 -19.63
N GLY A 219 6.14 -1.35 -20.60
CA GLY A 219 7.56 -1.16 -20.36
C GLY A 219 8.43 -2.34 -20.81
N GLN A 220 9.34 -2.83 -19.95
CA GLN A 220 10.24 -3.92 -20.32
C GLN A 220 10.13 -5.11 -19.36
N SER A 221 9.73 -6.26 -19.89
CA SER A 221 9.66 -7.53 -19.14
C SER A 221 8.72 -7.45 -17.92
N THR A 222 7.63 -6.74 -18.06
CA THR A 222 6.59 -6.58 -17.03
C THR A 222 5.56 -7.71 -17.11
N SER A 223 4.88 -8.00 -16.02
CA SER A 223 3.86 -9.06 -15.95
C SER A 223 2.67 -8.63 -15.10
N ALA A 224 1.51 -8.51 -15.74
CA ALA A 224 0.22 -8.23 -15.08
C ALA A 224 -0.68 -9.46 -15.18
N SER A 225 -0.69 -10.33 -14.15
CA SER A 225 -1.41 -11.60 -14.16
C SER A 225 -2.68 -11.61 -13.32
N GLY A 226 -2.86 -10.66 -12.41
CA GLY A 226 -4.10 -10.48 -11.68
C GLY A 226 -5.21 -9.82 -12.50
N THR A 227 -6.46 -10.01 -12.12
CA THR A 227 -7.60 -9.29 -12.72
C THR A 227 -7.49 -7.79 -12.41
N ALA A 228 -7.60 -6.96 -13.45
CA ALA A 228 -7.42 -5.52 -13.41
C ALA A 228 -6.04 -5.09 -12.84
N ALA A 229 -5.04 -5.95 -12.90
CA ALA A 229 -3.68 -5.64 -12.46
C ALA A 229 -2.96 -4.74 -13.44
N HIS A 230 -2.09 -3.86 -12.93
CA HIS A 230 -1.24 -2.98 -13.72
C HIS A 230 0.22 -3.17 -13.34
N ALA A 231 1.08 -3.44 -14.33
CA ALA A 231 2.52 -3.58 -14.15
C ALA A 231 3.27 -2.69 -15.14
N GLU A 232 4.01 -1.68 -14.64
CA GLU A 232 4.75 -0.74 -15.49
C GLU A 232 6.21 -0.60 -15.08
N GLY A 233 7.08 -0.31 -16.07
CA GLY A 233 8.49 -0.05 -15.84
C GLY A 233 9.42 -1.19 -16.27
N PHE A 234 10.31 -1.66 -15.38
CA PHE A 234 11.30 -2.69 -15.69
C PHE A 234 11.21 -3.89 -14.75
N ARG A 235 10.85 -5.07 -15.28
CA ARG A 235 10.71 -6.33 -14.52
C ARG A 235 9.78 -6.22 -13.33
N THR A 236 8.66 -5.55 -13.48
CA THR A 236 7.62 -5.42 -12.47
C THR A 236 6.62 -6.56 -12.58
N ILE A 237 6.05 -6.96 -11.47
CA ILE A 237 5.08 -8.07 -11.38
C ILE A 237 3.85 -7.63 -10.58
N ALA A 238 2.70 -7.54 -11.24
CA ALA A 238 1.40 -7.30 -10.62
C ALA A 238 0.56 -8.59 -10.73
N SER A 239 0.59 -9.44 -9.71
CA SER A 239 -0.08 -10.74 -9.71
C SER A 239 -1.29 -10.83 -8.79
N GLY A 240 -1.48 -9.85 -7.91
CA GLY A 240 -2.67 -9.73 -7.07
C GLY A 240 -3.91 -9.34 -7.87
N ASN A 241 -5.07 -9.77 -7.41
CA ASN A 241 -6.35 -9.40 -8.02
C ASN A 241 -6.87 -8.05 -7.52
N LEU A 242 -7.96 -7.57 -8.14
CA LEU A 242 -8.65 -6.34 -7.78
C LEU A 242 -7.76 -5.08 -7.86
N GLY A 243 -7.06 -4.94 -8.98
CA GLY A 243 -6.31 -3.73 -9.27
C GLY A 243 -4.98 -3.63 -8.52
N SER A 244 -4.24 -4.73 -8.37
CA SER A 244 -2.87 -4.65 -7.89
C SER A 244 -2.00 -3.85 -8.87
N HIS A 245 -1.12 -3.00 -8.35
CA HIS A 245 -0.27 -2.12 -9.14
C HIS A 245 1.20 -2.29 -8.76
N ALA A 246 2.06 -2.53 -9.75
CA ALA A 246 3.51 -2.62 -9.57
C ALA A 246 4.22 -1.69 -10.55
N GLU A 247 4.93 -0.68 -10.06
CA GLU A 247 5.66 0.28 -10.89
C GLU A 247 7.12 0.45 -10.48
N GLY A 248 7.96 0.88 -11.43
CA GLY A 248 9.38 1.13 -11.19
C GLY A 248 10.29 0.00 -11.66
N GLN A 249 11.18 -0.51 -10.78
CA GLN A 249 12.17 -1.53 -11.17
C GLN A 249 12.21 -2.70 -10.20
N ASN A 250 11.98 -3.92 -10.71
CA ASN A 250 11.98 -5.17 -9.95
C ASN A 250 10.96 -5.15 -8.77
N THR A 251 9.84 -4.49 -8.94
CA THR A 251 8.78 -4.40 -7.93
C THR A 251 7.79 -5.55 -8.06
N THR A 252 7.16 -5.92 -6.96
CA THR A 252 6.19 -7.02 -6.92
C THR A 252 4.97 -6.66 -6.09
N ALA A 253 3.79 -6.59 -6.72
CA ALA A 253 2.49 -6.42 -6.10
C ALA A 253 1.70 -7.73 -6.20
N SER A 254 1.74 -8.59 -5.16
CA SER A 254 1.18 -9.94 -5.21
C SER A 254 -0.08 -10.15 -4.35
N GLY A 255 -0.33 -9.29 -3.39
CA GLY A 255 -1.56 -9.31 -2.62
C GLY A 255 -2.75 -8.69 -3.37
N THR A 256 -3.95 -8.92 -2.88
CA THR A 256 -5.17 -8.30 -3.44
C THR A 256 -5.19 -6.80 -3.17
N ALA A 257 -5.43 -5.98 -4.22
CA ALA A 257 -5.48 -4.51 -4.14
C ALA A 257 -4.21 -3.90 -3.52
N THR A 258 -3.03 -4.42 -3.86
CA THR A 258 -1.72 -3.94 -3.38
C THR A 258 -1.08 -2.94 -4.32
N HIS A 259 -0.21 -2.10 -3.78
CA HIS A 259 0.63 -1.20 -4.55
C HIS A 259 2.10 -1.39 -4.17
N ALA A 260 2.98 -1.55 -5.17
CA ALA A 260 4.43 -1.65 -4.98
C ALA A 260 5.14 -0.74 -5.96
N GLU A 261 5.85 0.29 -5.48
CA GLU A 261 6.56 1.26 -6.32
C GLU A 261 8.02 1.46 -5.91
N GLY A 262 8.85 1.87 -6.87
CA GLY A 262 10.25 2.19 -6.63
C GLY A 262 11.25 1.13 -7.09
N PHE A 263 12.18 0.71 -6.22
CA PHE A 263 13.25 -0.24 -6.55
C PHE A 263 13.24 -1.46 -5.64
N GLN A 264 13.00 -2.65 -6.20
CA GLN A 264 13.00 -3.94 -5.47
C GLN A 264 12.01 -3.98 -4.29
N THR A 265 10.87 -3.31 -4.41
CA THR A 265 9.83 -3.30 -3.39
C THR A 265 8.88 -4.48 -3.55
N THR A 266 8.26 -4.90 -2.45
CA THR A 266 7.30 -6.01 -2.44
C THR A 266 6.10 -5.69 -1.57
N ALA A 267 4.90 -5.66 -2.17
CA ALA A 267 3.63 -5.57 -1.47
C ALA A 267 2.87 -6.90 -1.61
N SER A 268 2.78 -7.68 -0.53
CA SER A 268 2.19 -9.02 -0.55
C SER A 268 0.98 -9.20 0.37
N GLY A 269 0.82 -8.37 1.39
CA GLY A 269 -0.38 -8.37 2.23
C GLY A 269 -1.59 -7.77 1.50
N PRO A 270 -2.82 -8.23 1.72
CA PRO A 270 -4.01 -7.59 1.14
C PRO A 270 -4.05 -6.08 1.46
N SER A 271 -4.31 -5.25 0.46
CA SER A 271 -4.33 -3.79 0.57
C SER A 271 -3.04 -3.18 1.16
N ALA A 272 -1.90 -3.86 0.99
CA ALA A 272 -0.60 -3.35 1.44
C ALA A 272 0.02 -2.41 0.40
N HIS A 273 0.82 -1.47 0.88
CA HIS A 273 1.60 -0.53 0.08
C HIS A 273 3.08 -0.61 0.43
N ALA A 274 3.95 -0.74 -0.57
CA ALA A 274 5.41 -0.74 -0.40
C ALA A 274 6.06 0.23 -1.38
N GLU A 275 6.82 1.21 -0.87
CA GLU A 275 7.49 2.22 -1.69
C GLU A 275 8.96 2.44 -1.29
N GLY A 276 9.73 3.09 -2.18
CA GLY A 276 11.13 3.39 -1.96
C GLY A 276 12.09 2.32 -2.49
N ALA A 277 12.99 1.79 -1.64
CA ALA A 277 13.98 0.81 -2.07
C ALA A 277 14.10 -0.38 -1.10
N ASN A 278 13.97 -1.61 -1.62
CA ASN A 278 14.03 -2.86 -0.85
C ASN A 278 12.99 -2.94 0.28
N SER A 279 11.90 -2.18 0.20
CA SER A 279 10.85 -2.16 1.21
C SER A 279 9.85 -3.29 0.99
N VAL A 280 9.35 -3.86 2.09
CA VAL A 280 8.44 -5.01 2.07
C VAL A 280 7.22 -4.74 2.96
N ALA A 281 6.03 -4.73 2.38
CA ALA A 281 4.75 -4.66 3.06
C ALA A 281 4.01 -6.00 2.95
N SER A 282 4.12 -6.85 3.98
CA SER A 282 3.56 -8.20 3.97
C SER A 282 2.35 -8.40 4.89
N GLY A 283 2.13 -7.48 5.83
CA GLY A 283 0.92 -7.45 6.64
C GLY A 283 -0.31 -6.98 5.86
N ALA A 284 -1.50 -7.42 6.23
CA ALA A 284 -2.74 -6.88 5.66
C ALA A 284 -2.88 -5.38 6.05
N PHE A 285 -3.21 -4.53 5.09
CA PHE A 285 -3.32 -3.07 5.28
C PHE A 285 -2.03 -2.42 5.82
N SER A 286 -0.87 -3.03 5.56
CA SER A 286 0.43 -2.49 6.00
C SER A 286 1.01 -1.50 4.99
N HIS A 287 1.87 -0.62 5.49
CA HIS A 287 2.61 0.36 4.69
C HIS A 287 4.10 0.29 5.02
N ALA A 288 4.95 0.17 4.01
CA ALA A 288 6.40 0.18 4.15
C ALA A 288 7.03 1.18 3.19
N GLU A 289 7.63 2.26 3.70
CA GLU A 289 8.24 3.31 2.90
C GLU A 289 9.69 3.61 3.31
N GLY A 290 10.52 3.98 2.34
CA GLY A 290 11.91 4.33 2.59
C GLY A 290 12.91 3.30 2.07
N VAL A 291 13.91 2.92 2.88
CA VAL A 291 14.98 2.01 2.45
C VAL A 291 15.08 0.80 3.38
N SER A 292 14.91 -0.41 2.83
CA SER A 292 15.00 -1.67 3.59
C SER A 292 14.00 -1.73 4.75
N THR A 293 12.80 -1.22 4.57
CA THR A 293 11.75 -1.22 5.59
C THR A 293 10.90 -2.48 5.50
N LEU A 294 10.41 -2.96 6.63
CA LEU A 294 9.55 -4.15 6.73
C LEU A 294 8.31 -3.85 7.57
N ALA A 295 7.14 -3.87 6.95
CA ALA A 295 5.84 -3.82 7.62
C ALA A 295 5.14 -5.18 7.50
N SER A 296 5.35 -6.06 8.50
CA SER A 296 4.83 -7.44 8.52
C SER A 296 3.59 -7.62 9.38
N GLY A 297 3.38 -6.75 10.36
CA GLY A 297 2.15 -6.73 11.15
C GLY A 297 0.93 -6.26 10.35
N ALA A 298 -0.25 -6.79 10.63
CA ALA A 298 -1.48 -6.22 10.07
C ALA A 298 -1.67 -4.78 10.57
N TYR A 299 -2.02 -3.85 9.66
CA TYR A 299 -2.14 -2.41 9.94
C TYR A 299 -0.82 -1.75 10.40
N ALA A 300 0.33 -2.41 10.18
CA ALA A 300 1.63 -1.88 10.57
C ALA A 300 2.16 -0.84 9.57
N HIS A 301 2.93 0.12 10.08
CA HIS A 301 3.62 1.13 9.29
C HIS A 301 5.12 1.13 9.62
N ALA A 302 5.97 1.02 8.60
CA ALA A 302 7.42 1.07 8.73
C ALA A 302 7.99 2.12 7.77
N GLU A 303 8.62 3.18 8.30
CA GLU A 303 9.20 4.27 7.51
C GLU A 303 10.64 4.59 7.90
N GLY A 304 11.42 5.14 6.96
CA GLY A 304 12.81 5.52 7.19
C GLY A 304 13.83 4.55 6.61
N ALA A 305 14.80 4.07 7.41
CA ALA A 305 15.82 3.15 6.92
C ALA A 305 16.09 1.99 7.90
N ASP A 306 16.09 0.77 7.37
CA ASP A 306 16.28 -0.47 8.15
C ASP A 306 15.27 -0.61 9.31
N THR A 307 14.03 -0.18 9.10
CA THR A 307 12.97 -0.22 10.12
C THR A 307 12.10 -1.46 9.99
N THR A 308 11.55 -1.93 11.12
CA THR A 308 10.67 -3.11 11.16
C THR A 308 9.44 -2.87 12.04
N ALA A 309 8.25 -2.97 11.48
CA ALA A 309 6.98 -2.94 12.18
C ALA A 309 6.29 -4.32 12.05
N ASP A 310 6.51 -5.19 13.04
CA ASP A 310 6.03 -6.59 13.05
C ASP A 310 4.78 -6.78 13.92
N GLY A 311 4.58 -5.91 14.91
CA GLY A 311 3.38 -5.92 15.75
C GLY A 311 2.13 -5.51 14.97
N GLN A 312 0.98 -6.08 15.31
CA GLN A 312 -0.30 -5.61 14.78
C GLN A 312 -0.48 -4.12 15.13
N ALA A 313 -0.83 -3.28 14.14
CA ALA A 313 -1.00 -1.85 14.29
C ALA A 313 0.23 -1.15 14.95
N SER A 314 1.42 -1.66 14.70
CA SER A 314 2.67 -1.05 15.16
C SER A 314 3.20 -0.04 14.16
N HIS A 315 3.99 0.91 14.67
CA HIS A 315 4.69 1.92 13.87
C HIS A 315 6.18 1.92 14.20
N ALA A 316 7.02 1.88 13.18
CA ALA A 316 8.47 1.98 13.32
C ALA A 316 9.02 3.04 12.38
N GLU A 317 9.63 4.11 12.92
CA GLU A 317 10.17 5.21 12.14
C GLU A 317 11.61 5.60 12.53
N GLY A 318 12.38 6.09 11.56
CA GLY A 318 13.73 6.55 11.77
C GLY A 318 14.80 5.63 11.19
N PHE A 319 15.82 5.26 11.99
CA PHE A 319 16.93 4.44 11.53
C PHE A 319 17.14 3.21 12.43
N MET A 320 17.08 2.00 11.86
CA MET A 320 17.25 0.73 12.59
C MET A 320 16.27 0.56 13.76
N THR A 321 15.02 0.99 13.60
CA THR A 321 14.00 0.89 14.65
C THR A 321 13.15 -0.36 14.48
N HIS A 322 12.70 -0.95 15.60
CA HIS A 322 11.91 -2.18 15.58
C HIS A 322 10.70 -2.09 16.52
N ALA A 323 9.48 -2.23 15.98
CA ALA A 323 8.24 -2.24 16.74
C ALA A 323 7.59 -3.64 16.68
N PHE A 324 7.98 -4.54 17.60
CA PHE A 324 7.47 -5.92 17.67
C PHE A 324 6.18 -6.05 18.51
N GLY A 325 5.92 -5.13 19.42
CA GLY A 325 4.71 -5.13 20.24
C GLY A 325 3.48 -4.70 19.43
N ALA A 326 2.31 -5.30 19.69
CA ALA A 326 1.07 -4.80 19.09
C ALA A 326 0.73 -3.39 19.59
N ASN A 327 0.15 -2.53 18.72
CA ASN A 327 -0.20 -1.14 19.03
C ASN A 327 0.98 -0.33 19.58
N SER A 328 2.19 -0.63 19.18
CA SER A 328 3.42 -0.01 19.69
C SER A 328 4.05 0.96 18.69
N HIS A 329 4.91 1.84 19.20
CA HIS A 329 5.64 2.80 18.40
C HIS A 329 7.12 2.83 18.77
N ALA A 330 8.00 2.68 17.78
CA ALA A 330 9.45 2.80 17.94
C ALA A 330 9.99 3.90 17.00
N GLU A 331 10.58 4.95 17.55
CA GLU A 331 11.14 6.07 16.79
C GLU A 331 12.58 6.40 17.18
N GLY A 332 13.32 7.05 16.28
CA GLY A 332 14.67 7.52 16.50
C GLY A 332 15.74 6.64 15.86
N GLU A 333 16.77 6.24 16.63
CA GLU A 333 17.89 5.46 16.13
C GLU A 333 18.11 4.20 16.97
N ASN A 334 18.04 3.03 16.33
CA ASN A 334 18.29 1.72 16.97
C ASN A 334 17.47 1.53 18.25
N THR A 335 16.19 1.86 18.18
CA THR A 335 15.23 1.66 19.27
C THR A 335 14.38 0.41 19.01
N THR A 336 13.98 -0.28 20.08
CA THR A 336 13.22 -1.52 19.96
C THR A 336 12.08 -1.59 20.96
N VAL A 337 10.86 -1.74 20.47
CA VAL A 337 9.76 -2.28 21.29
C VAL A 337 9.82 -3.79 21.24
N LEU A 338 10.05 -4.42 22.40
CA LEU A 338 10.21 -5.87 22.50
C LEU A 338 8.88 -6.63 22.24
N PRO A 339 8.94 -7.88 21.77
CA PRO A 339 7.75 -8.73 21.67
C PRO A 339 6.99 -8.80 23.01
N GLY A 340 5.66 -8.70 22.96
CA GLY A 340 4.80 -8.71 24.15
C GLY A 340 4.66 -7.36 24.87
N HIS A 341 5.48 -6.35 24.56
CA HIS A 341 5.32 -5.01 25.10
C HIS A 341 4.27 -4.20 24.31
N THR A 342 3.04 -4.70 24.35
CA THR A 342 1.87 -4.07 23.70
C THR A 342 1.66 -2.63 24.17
N GLY A 343 1.27 -1.75 23.25
CA GLY A 343 0.90 -0.36 23.54
C GLY A 343 2.05 0.50 24.06
N SER A 344 3.29 0.06 23.90
CA SER A 344 4.45 0.81 24.36
C SER A 344 5.04 1.72 23.29
N HIS A 345 5.59 2.83 23.74
CA HIS A 345 6.31 3.79 22.92
C HIS A 345 7.76 3.89 23.39
N ILE A 346 8.70 3.90 22.46
CA ILE A 346 10.11 4.18 22.71
C ILE A 346 10.65 5.18 21.71
N MET A 347 11.35 6.19 22.22
CA MET A 347 12.01 7.21 21.42
C MET A 347 13.45 7.43 21.86
N GLY A 348 14.27 8.02 20.99
CA GLY A 348 15.67 8.37 21.30
C GLY A 348 16.66 7.48 20.57
N GLN A 349 17.69 6.98 21.27
CA GLN A 349 18.73 6.17 20.63
C GLN A 349 19.17 4.96 21.45
N ASN A 350 19.46 3.84 20.76
CA ASN A 350 20.08 2.63 21.34
C ASN A 350 19.37 2.13 22.60
N GLY A 351 18.05 1.91 22.52
CA GLY A 351 17.25 1.49 23.66
C GLY A 351 16.21 0.42 23.34
N SER A 352 15.74 -0.25 24.40
CA SER A 352 14.65 -1.21 24.29
C SER A 352 13.62 -0.97 25.40
N THR A 353 12.36 -1.29 25.14
CA THR A 353 11.29 -1.17 26.13
C THR A 353 11.51 -2.12 27.31
N ARG A 354 11.06 -1.71 28.50
CA ARG A 354 11.09 -2.51 29.74
C ARG A 354 9.74 -3.07 30.14
N PHE A 355 8.66 -2.36 29.78
CA PHE A 355 7.30 -2.67 30.20
C PHE A 355 6.33 -2.50 29.04
N ALA A 356 5.21 -3.23 29.08
CA ALA A 356 4.08 -2.98 28.21
C ALA A 356 3.33 -1.69 28.61
N TYR A 357 2.57 -1.10 27.68
CA TYR A 357 1.74 0.10 27.90
C TYR A 357 2.51 1.29 28.50
N SER A 358 3.77 1.47 28.14
CA SER A 358 4.68 2.37 28.80
C SER A 358 5.45 3.25 27.82
N TRP A 359 5.91 4.40 28.30
CA TRP A 359 6.72 5.35 27.55
C TRP A 359 8.19 5.27 27.96
N HIS A 360 9.10 5.23 26.97
CA HIS A 360 10.54 5.04 27.19
C HIS A 360 11.33 6.11 26.44
N LEU A 361 12.25 6.78 27.10
CA LEU A 361 13.26 7.64 26.52
C LEU A 361 14.61 6.90 26.50
N ALA A 362 14.98 6.38 25.33
CA ALA A 362 16.22 5.65 25.13
C ALA A 362 17.44 6.59 25.07
N ASN A 363 18.54 6.19 25.67
CA ASN A 363 19.82 6.88 25.61
C ASN A 363 20.99 5.92 25.79
N GLY A 364 20.97 4.80 25.06
CA GLY A 364 22.03 3.80 25.09
C GLY A 364 23.25 4.22 24.29
N LEU A 365 24.32 3.46 24.43
CA LEU A 365 25.56 3.68 23.72
C LEU A 365 25.51 3.04 22.32
N ALA A 366 26.17 3.66 21.36
CA ALA A 366 26.28 3.10 19.99
C ALA A 366 26.94 1.70 19.98
N VAL A 367 27.87 1.46 20.91
CA VAL A 367 28.47 0.15 21.18
C VAL A 367 28.38 -0.10 22.67
N GLY A 368 27.46 -0.96 23.09
CA GLY A 368 27.26 -1.25 24.52
C GLY A 368 25.82 -1.65 24.85
N PRO A 369 25.45 -1.55 26.12
CA PRO A 369 24.11 -1.93 26.55
C PRO A 369 23.04 -0.94 26.05
N SER A 370 21.86 -1.47 25.77
CA SER A 370 20.63 -0.71 25.56
C SER A 370 20.19 -0.09 26.88
N LEU A 371 20.03 1.23 26.93
CA LEU A 371 19.71 1.98 28.13
C LEU A 371 18.50 2.90 27.91
N ASN A 372 17.80 3.22 29.00
CA ASN A 372 16.75 4.22 29.02
C ASN A 372 17.08 5.27 30.08
N SER A 373 17.03 6.55 29.73
CA SER A 373 17.20 7.66 30.66
C SER A 373 15.92 7.98 31.44
N ALA A 374 14.75 7.66 30.89
CA ALA A 374 13.47 7.78 31.57
C ALA A 374 12.49 6.70 31.11
N VAL A 375 11.62 6.24 32.03
CA VAL A 375 10.49 5.36 31.71
C VAL A 375 9.29 5.78 32.55
N ILE A 376 8.12 5.91 31.90
CA ILE A 376 6.83 6.06 32.56
C ILE A 376 6.10 4.72 32.37
N GLU A 377 5.94 3.98 33.46
CA GLU A 377 5.26 2.68 33.44
C GLU A 377 3.75 2.89 33.49
N GLY A 378 3.04 2.51 32.43
CA GLY A 378 1.62 2.81 32.31
C GLY A 378 0.71 2.03 33.26
N VAL A 379 1.11 0.81 33.66
CA VAL A 379 0.31 -0.03 34.58
C VAL A 379 0.35 0.50 36.01
N THR A 380 1.52 0.89 36.49
CA THR A 380 1.71 1.33 37.89
C THR A 380 1.70 2.85 38.05
N GLY A 381 1.98 3.60 36.95
CA GLY A 381 2.20 5.03 36.99
C GLY A 381 3.58 5.43 37.52
N ASN A 382 4.49 4.47 37.73
CA ASN A 382 5.83 4.77 38.21
C ASN A 382 6.65 5.52 37.16
N LEU A 383 7.39 6.54 37.62
CA LEU A 383 8.38 7.25 36.83
C LEU A 383 9.79 6.80 37.25
N TYR A 384 10.51 6.18 36.32
CA TYR A 384 11.93 5.82 36.48
C TYR A 384 12.79 6.86 35.77
N LEU A 385 13.79 7.40 36.46
CA LEU A 385 14.73 8.40 35.90
C LEU A 385 16.18 7.96 36.21
N ASP A 386 17.03 7.98 35.19
CA ASP A 386 18.48 7.87 35.30
C ASP A 386 19.08 9.29 35.29
N GLY A 387 18.62 10.15 36.20
CA GLY A 387 19.01 11.54 36.27
C GLY A 387 18.39 12.25 37.47
N THR A 388 18.42 13.58 37.44
CA THR A 388 17.97 14.44 38.54
C THR A 388 16.69 15.16 38.12
N VAL A 389 15.70 15.25 39.03
CA VAL A 389 14.55 16.16 38.87
C VAL A 389 15.02 17.60 39.16
N ILE A 390 15.00 18.44 38.15
CA ILE A 390 15.43 19.84 38.25
C ILE A 390 14.20 20.75 38.26
N SER A 391 13.96 21.43 39.40
CA SER A 391 12.92 22.45 39.51
C SER A 391 13.60 23.85 39.56
N PRO A 392 13.36 24.76 38.60
CA PRO A 392 14.04 26.04 38.55
C PRO A 392 13.56 27.06 39.59
N ALA A 393 12.36 26.88 40.18
CA ALA A 393 11.72 27.93 40.97
C ALA A 393 11.14 27.47 42.31
N ALA A 394 10.91 26.15 42.52
CA ALA A 394 10.36 25.61 43.75
C ALA A 394 11.44 24.80 44.50
N ALA A 395 11.37 24.73 45.82
CA ALA A 395 12.44 24.20 46.63
C ALA A 395 11.99 23.36 47.82
N ASP A 396 10.70 22.98 47.87
CA ASP A 396 10.12 22.16 48.92
C ASP A 396 9.39 20.95 48.40
N TYR A 397 9.36 19.91 49.23
CA TYR A 397 8.49 18.76 49.09
C TYR A 397 7.27 18.98 49.98
N ALA A 398 6.08 18.83 49.42
CA ALA A 398 4.80 18.98 50.13
C ALA A 398 3.91 17.75 49.93
N GLU A 399 3.04 17.54 50.91
CA GLU A 399 1.95 16.54 50.84
C GLU A 399 0.61 17.24 51.09
N MET A 400 -0.45 16.65 50.54
CA MET A 400 -1.81 17.18 50.74
C MET A 400 -2.37 16.69 52.06
N PHE A 401 -2.90 17.63 52.87
CA PHE A 401 -3.56 17.34 54.14
C PHE A 401 -4.94 18.00 54.18
N GLU A 402 -5.89 17.30 54.79
CA GLU A 402 -7.25 17.84 55.04
C GLU A 402 -7.28 18.71 56.31
N THR A 403 -7.90 19.86 56.22
CA THR A 403 -8.10 20.73 57.40
C THR A 403 -9.19 20.21 58.30
N SER A 404 -9.06 20.34 59.61
CA SER A 404 -10.02 19.81 60.60
C SER A 404 -11.35 20.54 60.64
N ASP A 405 -11.38 21.80 60.20
CA ASP A 405 -12.56 22.66 60.11
C ASP A 405 -13.18 22.74 58.72
N GLY A 406 -12.61 22.04 57.74
CA GLY A 406 -13.08 22.05 56.36
C GLY A 406 -12.85 23.36 55.61
N GLN A 407 -12.01 24.28 56.10
CA GLN A 407 -11.75 25.58 55.51
C GLN A 407 -10.35 25.62 54.87
N ALA A 408 -10.20 26.40 53.81
CA ALA A 408 -8.92 26.64 53.17
C ALA A 408 -7.95 27.36 54.12
N LEU A 409 -6.70 26.92 54.10
CA LEU A 409 -5.61 27.64 54.77
C LEU A 409 -4.71 28.31 53.72
N GLU A 410 -4.53 29.61 53.89
CA GLU A 410 -3.63 30.39 53.04
C GLU A 410 -2.17 29.96 53.21
N PRO A 411 -1.36 30.05 52.16
CA PRO A 411 0.08 29.76 52.23
C PRO A 411 0.83 30.59 53.30
N GLY A 412 1.81 29.94 53.92
CA GLY A 412 2.71 30.59 54.88
C GLY A 412 2.30 30.41 56.34
N TYR A 413 1.23 29.74 56.65
CA TYR A 413 0.89 29.35 58.03
C TYR A 413 1.57 28.04 58.44
N PHE A 414 2.12 27.98 59.64
CA PHE A 414 2.51 26.73 60.25
C PHE A 414 1.29 25.89 60.60
N VAL A 415 1.39 24.60 60.44
CA VAL A 415 0.33 23.63 60.71
C VAL A 415 0.80 22.50 61.61
N THR A 416 -0.13 21.90 62.32
CA THR A 416 0.02 20.72 63.16
C THR A 416 -1.20 19.82 63.04
N PHE A 417 -1.13 18.60 63.51
CA PHE A 417 -2.31 17.71 63.60
C PHE A 417 -3.31 18.24 64.64
N ASP A 418 -4.60 17.95 64.45
CA ASP A 418 -5.66 18.36 65.35
C ASP A 418 -5.69 17.59 66.69
N GLY A 419 -4.91 16.50 66.75
CA GLY A 419 -4.75 15.65 67.94
C GLY A 419 -5.72 14.47 68.04
N GLY A 420 -6.69 14.38 67.14
CA GLY A 420 -7.67 13.31 67.12
C GLY A 420 -7.78 12.56 65.81
N SER A 421 -7.15 13.08 64.75
CA SER A 421 -7.15 12.52 63.40
C SER A 421 -5.88 12.87 62.63
N GLU A 422 -5.81 12.47 61.37
CA GLU A 422 -4.77 12.89 60.43
C GLU A 422 -5.00 14.28 59.84
N LYS A 423 -6.12 14.97 60.28
CA LYS A 423 -6.43 16.30 59.83
C LYS A 423 -5.56 17.35 60.50
N ILE A 424 -5.37 18.47 59.86
CA ILE A 424 -4.50 19.52 60.30
C ILE A 424 -5.26 20.80 60.68
N ARG A 425 -4.64 21.62 61.54
CA ARG A 425 -5.05 22.96 61.87
C ARG A 425 -3.84 23.90 61.90
N LYS A 426 -4.07 25.22 61.97
CA LYS A 426 -3.00 26.18 62.29
C LYS A 426 -2.31 25.78 63.61
N ALA A 427 -1.01 25.81 63.57
CA ALA A 427 -0.19 25.59 64.79
C ALA A 427 -0.24 26.81 65.70
N GLY A 428 -0.18 26.56 67.01
CA GLY A 428 -0.08 27.60 68.05
C GLY A 428 1.25 27.54 68.79
N ALA A 429 1.53 28.54 69.61
CA ALA A 429 2.78 28.67 70.40
C ALA A 429 3.04 27.52 71.38
N LYS A 430 1.99 26.76 71.76
CA LYS A 430 2.07 25.66 72.73
C LYS A 430 2.12 24.26 72.08
N ASP A 431 2.00 24.17 70.75
CA ASP A 431 2.04 22.90 70.09
C ASP A 431 3.45 22.31 70.17
N SER A 432 3.53 21.08 70.63
CA SER A 432 4.77 20.34 70.81
C SER A 432 5.31 19.73 69.50
N TYR A 433 4.48 19.68 68.46
CA TYR A 433 4.80 19.16 67.16
C TYR A 433 4.30 20.12 66.06
N ILE A 434 5.17 20.44 65.14
CA ILE A 434 4.83 21.23 63.96
C ILE A 434 5.05 20.33 62.75
N LEU A 435 3.99 20.08 61.98
CA LEU A 435 4.06 19.25 60.80
C LEU A 435 4.84 19.91 59.67
N GLY A 436 4.53 21.17 59.41
CA GLY A 436 5.13 21.93 58.31
C GLY A 436 4.51 23.30 58.13
N VAL A 437 4.61 23.82 56.91
CA VAL A 437 4.07 25.12 56.51
C VAL A 437 3.21 24.96 55.27
N VAL A 438 2.06 25.59 55.20
CA VAL A 438 1.23 25.58 53.97
C VAL A 438 2.06 26.20 52.82
N SER A 439 2.31 25.37 51.81
CA SER A 439 3.12 25.76 50.65
C SER A 439 2.25 26.30 49.52
N GLY A 440 2.61 27.41 48.94
CA GLY A 440 1.89 27.93 47.78
C GLY A 440 2.40 27.40 46.43
N ARG A 441 3.60 26.79 46.41
CA ARG A 441 4.21 26.27 45.17
C ARG A 441 5.31 25.27 45.48
N PRO A 442 4.94 24.02 45.79
CA PRO A 442 5.95 22.98 46.04
C PRO A 442 6.69 22.55 44.77
N ALA A 443 7.91 22.04 44.92
CA ALA A 443 8.66 21.40 43.83
C ALA A 443 8.16 19.99 43.52
N VAL A 444 7.74 19.28 44.56
CA VAL A 444 7.10 17.98 44.50
C VAL A 444 5.87 18.03 45.39
N LEU A 445 4.74 17.57 44.86
CA LEU A 445 3.49 17.46 45.61
C LEU A 445 3.06 15.99 45.63
N ALA A 446 3.03 15.40 46.82
CA ALA A 446 2.54 14.06 47.04
C ALA A 446 1.09 14.06 47.53
N ASP A 447 0.43 12.90 47.41
CA ASP A 447 -0.93 12.64 47.85
C ASP A 447 -1.99 13.64 47.31
N SER A 448 -1.77 14.14 46.08
CA SER A 448 -2.71 15.08 45.44
C SER A 448 -3.97 14.41 44.95
N SER A 449 -3.95 13.11 44.67
CA SER A 449 -5.05 12.36 44.03
C SER A 449 -5.62 13.10 42.80
N ASP A 450 -4.75 13.68 41.97
CA ASP A 450 -5.16 14.56 40.87
C ASP A 450 -5.75 13.78 39.68
N LEU A 451 -5.21 12.60 39.40
CA LEU A 451 -5.60 11.80 38.23
C LEU A 451 -6.79 10.88 38.46
N ARG A 452 -7.13 10.57 39.71
CA ARG A 452 -8.18 9.62 40.03
C ARG A 452 -8.60 9.72 41.48
N TRP A 453 -9.82 9.18 41.81
CA TRP A 453 -10.28 9.01 43.17
C TRP A 453 -9.30 8.18 43.99
N HIS A 454 -8.93 8.64 45.19
CA HIS A 454 -7.95 8.01 46.07
C HIS A 454 -8.21 6.52 46.33
N LYS A 455 -9.49 6.12 46.49
CA LYS A 455 -9.91 4.73 46.72
C LYS A 455 -10.45 4.02 45.49
N LEU A 456 -10.08 4.43 44.29
CA LEU A 456 -10.55 3.83 43.03
C LEU A 456 -10.17 2.34 42.94
N PHE A 457 -9.03 1.96 43.44
CA PHE A 457 -8.52 0.59 43.38
C PHE A 457 -8.45 -0.04 44.77
N VAL A 458 -8.63 -1.37 44.83
CA VAL A 458 -8.40 -2.16 46.04
C VAL A 458 -6.93 -2.13 46.39
N THR A 459 -6.62 -1.89 47.69
CA THR A 459 -5.26 -1.96 48.23
C THR A 459 -5.15 -3.08 49.27
N ASP A 460 -3.90 -3.49 49.56
CA ASP A 460 -3.61 -4.35 50.70
C ASP A 460 -3.47 -3.52 52.01
N GLU A 461 -3.06 -4.19 53.08
CA GLU A 461 -2.84 -3.56 54.39
C GLU A 461 -1.68 -2.55 54.44
N TRP A 462 -0.94 -2.41 53.36
CA TRP A 462 0.19 -1.47 53.17
C TRP A 462 -0.10 -0.45 52.06
N ASP A 463 -1.38 -0.25 51.71
CA ASP A 463 -1.86 0.66 50.64
C ASP A 463 -1.29 0.32 49.26
N ARG A 464 -0.76 -0.89 49.02
CA ARG A 464 -0.29 -1.31 47.71
C ARG A 464 -1.48 -1.76 46.85
N ILE A 465 -1.61 -1.19 45.67
CA ILE A 465 -2.68 -1.54 44.72
C ILE A 465 -2.57 -3.02 44.35
N GLN A 466 -3.71 -3.73 44.41
CA GLN A 466 -3.84 -5.10 43.96
C GLN A 466 -4.13 -5.17 42.46
N TYR A 467 -3.52 -6.14 41.78
CA TYR A 467 -3.67 -6.35 40.35
C TYR A 467 -4.24 -7.73 40.05
N GLN A 468 -4.93 -7.84 38.90
CA GLN A 468 -5.49 -9.08 38.36
C GLN A 468 -5.15 -9.22 36.89
N GLU A 469 -5.11 -10.47 36.40
CA GLU A 469 -5.06 -10.74 34.97
C GLU A 469 -6.47 -10.82 34.42
N VAL A 470 -6.70 -10.10 33.32
CA VAL A 470 -8.00 -10.07 32.61
C VAL A 470 -7.78 -10.50 31.18
N GLU A 471 -8.59 -11.44 30.71
CA GLU A 471 -8.57 -11.84 29.30
C GLU A 471 -9.26 -10.77 28.45
N VAL A 472 -8.55 -10.34 27.40
CA VAL A 472 -9.08 -9.46 26.36
C VAL A 472 -9.50 -10.36 25.19
N PRO A 473 -10.80 -10.50 24.90
CA PRO A 473 -11.27 -11.39 23.85
C PRO A 473 -10.80 -10.93 22.47
N GLU A 474 -10.67 -11.87 21.56
CA GLU A 474 -10.43 -11.56 20.17
C GLU A 474 -11.59 -10.77 19.57
N VAL A 475 -11.28 -9.89 18.63
CA VAL A 475 -12.27 -9.13 17.87
C VAL A 475 -12.25 -9.63 16.42
N ARG A 476 -13.43 -9.96 15.89
CA ARG A 476 -13.62 -10.37 14.50
C ARG A 476 -14.43 -9.33 13.75
N ASP A 477 -14.20 -9.22 12.43
CA ASP A 477 -15.02 -8.41 11.55
C ASP A 477 -16.37 -9.11 11.22
N THR A 478 -17.19 -8.46 10.41
CA THR A 478 -18.49 -9.00 9.95
C THR A 478 -18.36 -10.24 9.06
N GLU A 479 -17.17 -10.51 8.52
CA GLU A 479 -16.85 -11.66 7.67
C GLU A 479 -16.23 -12.83 8.47
N GLY A 480 -15.95 -12.62 9.77
CA GLY A 480 -15.38 -13.62 10.67
C GLY A 480 -13.85 -13.64 10.74
N ASN A 481 -13.14 -12.72 10.07
CA ASN A 481 -11.69 -12.61 10.14
C ASN A 481 -11.27 -11.99 11.47
N VAL A 482 -10.17 -12.46 12.05
CA VAL A 482 -9.63 -11.92 13.30
C VAL A 482 -9.00 -10.56 13.03
N VAL A 483 -9.63 -9.50 13.52
CA VAL A 483 -9.14 -8.11 13.47
C VAL A 483 -8.15 -7.84 14.60
N ARG A 484 -8.39 -8.44 15.78
CA ARG A 484 -7.48 -8.38 16.92
C ARG A 484 -7.47 -9.73 17.63
N ALA A 485 -6.29 -10.32 17.79
CA ALA A 485 -6.13 -11.57 18.54
C ALA A 485 -6.49 -11.38 20.02
N GLY A 486 -7.00 -12.43 20.65
CA GLY A 486 -7.20 -12.47 22.10
C GLY A 486 -5.85 -12.38 22.83
N SER A 487 -5.82 -11.69 23.96
CA SER A 487 -4.65 -11.49 24.81
C SER A 487 -5.04 -11.45 26.28
N SER A 488 -4.08 -11.56 27.18
CA SER A 488 -4.29 -11.20 28.59
C SER A 488 -3.62 -9.87 28.92
N LYS A 489 -4.20 -9.11 29.84
CA LYS A 489 -3.58 -7.91 30.40
C LYS A 489 -3.68 -7.90 31.91
N THR A 490 -2.68 -7.36 32.57
CA THR A 490 -2.72 -7.07 34.00
C THR A 490 -3.36 -5.71 34.22
N GLU A 491 -4.38 -5.63 35.06
CA GLU A 491 -5.02 -4.37 35.44
C GLU A 491 -5.28 -4.29 36.94
N PRO A 492 -5.33 -3.07 37.54
CA PRO A 492 -5.63 -2.92 38.95
C PRO A 492 -7.08 -3.36 39.27
N VAL A 493 -7.28 -3.95 40.43
CA VAL A 493 -8.62 -4.38 40.89
C VAL A 493 -9.43 -3.17 41.27
N LEU A 494 -10.56 -2.96 40.59
CA LEU A 494 -11.49 -1.85 40.87
C LEU A 494 -12.15 -2.04 42.25
N ASN A 495 -12.20 -0.97 43.03
CA ASN A 495 -12.92 -0.98 44.31
C ASN A 495 -14.43 -1.13 44.06
N PRO A 496 -15.11 -2.14 44.66
CA PRO A 496 -16.54 -2.34 44.49
C PRO A 496 -17.42 -1.17 44.99
N GLU A 497 -16.89 -0.31 45.85
CA GLU A 497 -17.56 0.88 46.36
C GLU A 497 -17.44 2.10 45.43
N TRP A 498 -16.63 1.99 44.38
CA TRP A 498 -16.50 3.08 43.42
C TRP A 498 -17.80 3.27 42.62
N ASN A 499 -18.21 4.54 42.51
CA ASN A 499 -19.41 4.94 41.78
C ASN A 499 -19.03 5.85 40.64
N ASP A 500 -19.21 5.40 39.39
CA ASP A 500 -18.90 6.13 38.16
C ASP A 500 -19.86 7.31 37.87
N ALA A 501 -21.00 7.36 38.59
CA ALA A 501 -21.96 8.47 38.48
C ALA A 501 -21.58 9.69 39.33
N GLU A 502 -20.56 9.60 40.17
CA GLU A 502 -20.07 10.70 41.00
C GLU A 502 -18.91 11.43 40.33
N ASP A 503 -19.03 12.75 40.16
CA ASP A 503 -17.97 13.60 39.70
C ASP A 503 -16.83 13.65 40.73
N TYR A 504 -15.63 13.23 40.31
CA TYR A 504 -14.45 13.34 41.16
C TYR A 504 -13.84 14.73 41.09
N ILE A 505 -13.71 15.39 42.26
CA ILE A 505 -13.03 16.68 42.41
C ILE A 505 -11.65 16.42 43.04
N PRO A 506 -10.51 16.71 42.33
CA PRO A 506 -9.16 16.55 42.88
C PRO A 506 -8.95 17.36 44.17
N ARG A 507 -8.09 16.86 45.05
CA ARG A 507 -7.80 17.52 46.34
C ARG A 507 -7.35 18.97 46.20
N LEU A 508 -6.58 19.28 45.14
CA LEU A 508 -6.15 20.66 44.83
C LEU A 508 -7.29 21.65 44.52
N GLN A 509 -8.47 21.14 44.19
CA GLN A 509 -9.67 21.94 43.88
C GLN A 509 -10.69 21.97 45.02
N ARG A 510 -10.34 21.40 46.15
CA ARG A 510 -11.19 21.29 47.34
C ARG A 510 -10.62 22.15 48.45
N ASP A 511 -11.43 23.04 48.99
CA ASP A 511 -11.01 24.05 49.99
C ASP A 511 -10.44 23.46 51.30
N GLU A 512 -10.93 22.28 51.69
CA GLU A 512 -10.45 21.59 52.87
C GLU A 512 -9.09 20.90 52.73
N TRP A 513 -8.52 20.85 51.50
CA TRP A 513 -7.21 20.23 51.25
C TRP A 513 -6.16 21.27 50.94
N VAL A 514 -5.04 21.21 51.64
CA VAL A 514 -3.94 22.13 51.43
C VAL A 514 -2.60 21.40 51.32
N ALA A 515 -1.69 21.95 50.50
CA ALA A 515 -0.33 21.43 50.34
C ALA A 515 0.52 21.91 51.54
N VAL A 516 1.05 20.96 52.30
CA VAL A 516 1.93 21.28 53.46
C VAL A 516 3.36 20.91 53.08
N GLY A 517 4.22 21.90 53.03
CA GLY A 517 5.67 21.73 52.84
C GLY A 517 6.29 21.16 54.11
N VAL A 518 6.81 19.91 54.02
CA VAL A 518 7.38 19.20 55.15
C VAL A 518 8.92 19.16 55.14
N VAL A 519 9.52 19.40 53.97
CA VAL A 519 10.99 19.49 53.81
C VAL A 519 11.33 20.53 52.75
N GLY A 520 12.32 21.38 53.06
CA GLY A 520 12.89 22.33 52.09
C GLY A 520 12.83 23.80 52.52
N LYS A 521 12.90 24.71 51.53
CA LYS A 521 12.89 26.16 51.77
C LYS A 521 11.48 26.69 51.59
N LEU A 522 10.85 27.11 52.67
CA LEU A 522 9.48 27.58 52.71
C LEU A 522 9.37 29.06 53.04
N LEU A 523 8.39 29.73 52.46
CA LEU A 523 8.00 31.08 52.84
C LEU A 523 6.94 30.99 53.93
N VAL A 524 7.17 31.71 55.06
CA VAL A 524 6.25 31.77 56.18
C VAL A 524 5.87 33.22 56.48
N ARG A 525 4.61 33.39 56.91
CA ARG A 525 4.13 34.67 57.43
C ARG A 525 4.86 34.96 58.74
N ASP A 526 5.25 36.20 58.99
CA ASP A 526 6.03 36.62 60.12
C ASP A 526 5.38 37.83 60.84
N ASP A 527 5.43 37.85 62.17
CA ASP A 527 4.93 38.95 63.00
C ASP A 527 5.88 40.15 63.04
N GLY A 528 6.90 40.16 62.21
CA GLY A 528 7.93 41.22 62.13
C GLY A 528 9.14 41.00 63.03
N THR A 529 9.12 40.01 63.93
CA THR A 529 10.17 39.80 64.93
C THR A 529 11.35 38.94 64.44
N CYS A 530 11.13 38.10 63.40
CA CYS A 530 12.13 37.16 62.93
C CYS A 530 13.28 37.87 62.21
N GLN A 531 14.53 37.49 62.50
CA GLN A 531 15.73 38.06 61.89
C GLN A 531 16.48 36.98 61.10
N PRO A 532 17.04 37.32 59.91
CA PRO A 532 17.92 36.39 59.17
C PRO A 532 19.07 35.92 60.09
N GLY A 533 19.34 34.60 60.03
CA GLY A 533 20.33 33.99 60.90
C GLY A 533 19.81 33.60 62.28
N GLY A 534 18.61 34.01 62.69
CA GLY A 534 17.91 33.61 63.92
C GLY A 534 17.08 32.33 63.73
N TYR A 535 16.25 32.08 64.72
CA TYR A 535 15.26 30.97 64.72
C TYR A 535 13.84 31.51 64.91
N CYS A 536 12.87 30.79 64.40
CA CYS A 536 11.46 31.09 64.61
C CYS A 536 10.66 29.83 64.97
N MET A 537 9.55 30.04 65.62
CA MET A 537 8.48 29.05 65.92
C MET A 537 7.13 29.71 65.63
N PRO A 538 6.01 28.96 65.52
CA PRO A 538 4.71 29.54 65.37
C PRO A 538 4.29 30.27 66.66
N ASN A 539 3.58 31.39 66.53
CA ASN A 539 2.82 32.03 67.58
C ASN A 539 1.35 31.46 67.58
N ASP A 540 0.46 31.95 68.43
CA ASP A 540 -0.93 31.48 68.54
C ASP A 540 -1.78 31.76 67.29
N GLU A 541 -1.29 32.58 66.34
CA GLU A 541 -1.92 32.84 65.05
C GLU A 541 -1.41 31.92 63.96
N GLY A 542 -0.44 31.04 64.23
CA GLY A 542 0.22 30.15 63.27
C GLY A 542 1.21 30.81 62.36
N ILE A 543 1.67 32.02 62.67
CA ILE A 543 2.73 32.75 61.94
C ILE A 543 4.06 32.69 62.69
N ALA A 544 5.15 32.92 61.99
CA ALA A 544 6.47 32.90 62.59
C ALA A 544 6.67 34.05 63.62
N THR A 545 7.24 33.73 64.77
CA THR A 545 7.73 34.67 65.77
C THR A 545 9.16 34.27 66.15
N SER A 546 9.98 35.25 66.53
CA SER A 546 11.40 35.05 66.93
C SER A 546 11.46 34.09 68.12
N ALA A 547 12.37 33.11 68.08
CA ALA A 547 12.54 32.07 69.07
C ALA A 547 14.02 31.77 69.33
N VAL A 548 14.32 31.17 70.50
CA VAL A 548 15.70 30.74 70.84
C VAL A 548 16.15 29.46 70.09
N SER A 549 15.18 28.71 69.58
CA SER A 549 15.34 27.45 68.84
C SER A 549 14.16 27.23 67.90
N GLY A 550 14.25 26.31 66.97
CA GLY A 550 13.20 25.99 66.00
C GLY A 550 13.71 26.06 64.57
N TYR A 551 12.91 26.65 63.70
CA TYR A 551 13.27 26.73 62.29
C TYR A 551 14.25 27.85 61.98
N ARG A 552 15.28 27.55 61.19
CA ARG A 552 16.29 28.54 60.81
C ARG A 552 15.71 29.56 59.84
N VAL A 553 15.77 30.85 60.19
CA VAL A 553 15.42 31.98 59.33
C VAL A 553 16.56 32.23 58.34
N MET A 554 16.33 32.03 57.07
CA MET A 554 17.34 32.20 56.02
C MET A 554 17.43 33.66 55.54
N SER A 555 16.28 34.24 55.25
CA SER A 555 16.18 35.59 54.71
C SER A 555 14.80 36.19 55.01
N ARG A 556 14.73 37.52 55.11
CA ARG A 556 13.49 38.27 55.06
C ARG A 556 13.17 38.57 53.59
N THR A 557 11.97 38.28 53.13
CA THR A 557 11.53 38.49 51.74
C THR A 557 10.56 39.65 51.60
N ARG A 558 9.79 39.96 52.68
CA ARG A 558 8.87 41.09 52.83
C ARG A 558 8.82 41.48 54.31
N ASP A 559 8.14 42.58 54.64
CA ASP A 559 7.99 43.04 56.04
C ASP A 559 7.25 42.02 56.93
N ASP A 560 6.35 41.27 56.35
CA ASP A 560 5.48 40.25 56.98
C ASP A 560 5.83 38.82 56.56
N GLN A 561 7.03 38.59 55.96
CA GLN A 561 7.38 37.28 55.39
C GLN A 561 8.87 36.97 55.51
N VAL A 562 9.15 35.79 55.96
CA VAL A 562 10.53 35.24 56.00
C VAL A 562 10.61 33.88 55.28
N ARG A 563 11.82 33.57 54.81
CA ARG A 563 12.13 32.22 54.29
C ARG A 563 12.83 31.43 55.37
N ILE A 564 12.31 30.25 55.63
CA ILE A 564 12.87 29.29 56.58
C ILE A 564 13.34 28.02 55.88
N PHE A 565 14.09 27.18 56.59
CA PHE A 565 14.42 25.83 56.20
C PHE A 565 13.76 24.83 57.15
N VAL A 566 12.90 23.97 56.57
CA VAL A 566 12.25 22.87 57.25
C VAL A 566 12.96 21.58 56.91
N ARG A 567 13.25 20.73 57.89
CA ARG A 567 13.95 19.45 57.73
C ARG A 567 13.43 18.39 58.71
#